data_055aa2816df725504ed7240b10b22eee
#
_entry.id   055aa2816df725504ed7240b10b22eee
#
_cell.length_a   1.000
_cell.length_b   1.000
_cell.length_c   1.000
_cell.angle_alpha   90.00
_cell.angle_beta   90.00
_cell.angle_gamma   90.00
#
_symmetry.space_group_name_H-M   'P 1'
#
loop_
_entity.id
_entity.type
_entity.pdbx_description
1 polymer ?
#
loop_
_entity_poly.entity_id
_entity_poly.type
_entity_poly.pdbx_seq_one_letter_code
_entity_poly.pdbx_strand_id
1 'polypeptide(L)'
;LADTARLLKLRGQSMQAAVPVGQGAMCALLGADIEKATALAEAAAEGEVCTVANDNDPTQVVLSGHKAAIERAVAMVKDHGIKRGVLLPVSAPFHCPLMKPAADAMAEAFEKTPPSALRVALFANVTASVVTDPAEVKRLLVEQVTGRVRWRESAIAMKDAGVEQFIELGGKVLGPMINRSVADVSVTSVVGMADIEAILKEL
;
A
#
# COMPACT_ATOMS: atom_id res chain seq x y z
N LEU A 1 -11.14 14.08 -12.70
CA LEU A 1 -11.76 12.76 -12.45
C LEU A 1 -11.56 11.80 -13.64
N ALA A 2 -11.90 12.22 -14.89
CA ALA A 2 -11.75 11.35 -16.06
C ALA A 2 -10.29 10.88 -16.28
N ASP A 3 -9.33 11.79 -16.18
CA ASP A 3 -7.92 11.48 -16.34
C ASP A 3 -7.42 10.57 -15.21
N THR A 4 -7.86 10.82 -13.98
CA THR A 4 -7.56 9.93 -12.85
C THR A 4 -8.06 8.51 -13.09
N ALA A 5 -9.28 8.36 -13.61
CA ALA A 5 -9.84 7.05 -13.93
C ALA A 5 -9.05 6.33 -15.05
N ARG A 6 -8.58 7.07 -16.07
CA ARG A 6 -7.72 6.52 -17.14
C ARG A 6 -6.36 6.07 -16.60
N LEU A 7 -5.74 6.90 -15.75
CA LEU A 7 -4.46 6.56 -15.10
C LEU A 7 -4.59 5.34 -14.19
N LEU A 8 -5.65 5.24 -13.38
CA LEU A 8 -5.91 4.08 -12.53
C LEU A 8 -6.13 2.81 -13.36
N LYS A 9 -6.88 2.90 -14.46
CA LYS A 9 -7.07 1.77 -15.39
C LYS A 9 -5.74 1.32 -15.99
N LEU A 10 -4.94 2.25 -16.50
CA LEU A 10 -3.62 1.97 -17.06
C LEU A 10 -2.72 1.32 -16.01
N ARG A 11 -2.67 1.89 -14.80
CA ARG A 11 -1.90 1.35 -13.67
C ARG A 11 -2.26 -0.12 -13.41
N GLY A 12 -3.54 -0.42 -13.26
CA GLY A 12 -4.02 -1.78 -13.02
C GLY A 12 -3.64 -2.74 -14.13
N GLN A 13 -3.79 -2.35 -15.40
CA GLN A 13 -3.41 -3.17 -16.56
C GLN A 13 -1.89 -3.39 -16.62
N SER A 14 -1.08 -2.36 -16.40
CA SER A 14 0.37 -2.45 -16.42
C SER A 14 0.91 -3.31 -15.28
N MET A 15 0.35 -3.18 -14.09
CA MET A 15 0.73 -4.01 -12.94
C MET A 15 0.38 -5.49 -13.17
N GLN A 16 -0.78 -5.78 -13.80
CA GLN A 16 -1.17 -7.14 -14.14
C GLN A 16 -0.27 -7.75 -15.22
N ALA A 17 0.23 -6.94 -16.14
CA ALA A 17 1.12 -7.37 -17.23
C ALA A 17 2.60 -7.46 -16.82
N ALA A 18 3.00 -6.82 -15.71
CA ALA A 18 4.41 -6.71 -15.31
C ALA A 18 5.07 -8.05 -14.99
N VAL A 19 4.30 -9.01 -14.47
CA VAL A 19 4.79 -10.34 -14.11
C VAL A 19 3.80 -11.40 -14.62
N PRO A 20 4.27 -12.46 -15.29
CA PRO A 20 3.40 -13.55 -15.69
C PRO A 20 2.66 -14.17 -14.51
N VAL A 21 1.39 -14.51 -14.73
CA VAL A 21 0.55 -15.12 -13.69
C VAL A 21 1.23 -16.40 -13.16
N GLY A 22 1.30 -16.52 -11.84
CA GLY A 22 1.91 -17.66 -11.14
C GLY A 22 3.42 -17.54 -10.88
N GLN A 23 4.09 -16.49 -11.37
CA GLN A 23 5.51 -16.24 -11.05
C GLN A 23 5.70 -15.34 -9.82
N GLY A 24 4.74 -14.51 -9.49
CA GLY A 24 4.74 -13.67 -8.30
C GLY A 24 3.67 -14.08 -7.31
N ALA A 25 3.86 -13.69 -6.04
CA ALA A 25 2.90 -13.90 -4.98
C ALA A 25 3.02 -12.82 -3.90
N MET A 26 2.03 -12.76 -3.02
CA MET A 26 2.02 -11.95 -1.81
C MET A 26 1.53 -12.78 -0.63
N CYS A 27 2.04 -12.48 0.57
CA CYS A 27 1.50 -13.08 1.79
C CYS A 27 1.34 -12.03 2.90
N ALA A 28 0.24 -12.12 3.63
CA ALA A 28 0.02 -11.34 4.84
C ALA A 28 0.63 -12.10 6.04
N LEU A 29 1.44 -11.38 6.80
CA LEU A 29 2.03 -11.85 8.05
C LEU A 29 1.21 -11.28 9.21
N LEU A 30 0.60 -12.16 9.99
CA LEU A 30 -0.22 -11.81 11.14
C LEU A 30 0.57 -12.00 12.43
N GLY A 31 0.56 -10.98 13.28
CA GLY A 31 1.38 -10.94 14.51
C GLY A 31 2.86 -10.67 14.20
N ALA A 32 3.14 -9.94 13.12
CA ALA A 32 4.46 -9.48 12.73
C ALA A 32 4.52 -7.95 12.75
N ASP A 33 5.56 -7.43 13.33
CA ASP A 33 6.03 -6.06 13.14
C ASP A 33 6.93 -5.97 11.90
N ILE A 34 7.31 -4.76 11.54
CA ILE A 34 8.14 -4.49 10.35
C ILE A 34 9.53 -5.13 10.44
N GLU A 35 10.13 -5.23 11.63
CA GLU A 35 11.46 -5.78 11.85
C GLU A 35 11.48 -7.28 11.60
N LYS A 36 10.53 -8.02 12.20
CA LYS A 36 10.36 -9.46 11.97
C LYS A 36 10.05 -9.78 10.51
N ALA A 37 9.18 -8.98 9.89
CA ALA A 37 8.82 -9.16 8.49
C ALA A 37 10.01 -8.92 7.55
N THR A 38 10.86 -7.94 7.84
CA THR A 38 12.07 -7.66 7.07
C THR A 38 13.08 -8.79 7.20
N ALA A 39 13.36 -9.24 8.42
CA ALA A 39 14.27 -10.37 8.66
C ALA A 39 13.80 -11.66 7.97
N LEU A 40 12.49 -11.95 8.02
CA LEU A 40 11.91 -13.07 7.30
C LEU A 40 12.06 -12.95 5.79
N ALA A 41 11.79 -11.75 5.23
CA ALA A 41 11.91 -11.49 3.80
C ALA A 41 13.35 -11.69 3.30
N GLU A 42 14.33 -11.17 4.03
CA GLU A 42 15.76 -11.34 3.74
C GLU A 42 16.19 -12.80 3.78
N ALA A 43 15.78 -13.56 4.81
CA ALA A 43 16.09 -14.97 4.95
C ALA A 43 15.45 -15.83 3.85
N ALA A 44 14.23 -15.50 3.43
CA ALA A 44 13.50 -16.24 2.40
C ALA A 44 13.88 -15.87 0.96
N ALA A 45 14.60 -14.77 0.74
CA ALA A 45 14.91 -14.26 -0.61
C ALA A 45 15.78 -15.24 -1.41
N GLU A 46 16.86 -15.75 -0.85
CA GLU A 46 17.79 -16.70 -1.52
C GLU A 46 18.18 -16.26 -2.96
N GLY A 47 18.38 -14.95 -3.17
CA GLY A 47 18.71 -14.38 -4.49
C GLY A 47 17.48 -14.01 -5.34
N GLU A 48 16.27 -14.29 -4.90
CA GLU A 48 15.00 -13.87 -5.50
C GLU A 48 14.45 -12.61 -4.83
N VAL A 49 13.46 -11.98 -5.45
CA VAL A 49 12.76 -10.86 -4.82
C VAL A 49 11.81 -11.39 -3.74
N CYS A 50 12.03 -10.96 -2.51
CA CYS A 50 11.11 -11.10 -1.39
C CYS A 50 11.26 -9.84 -0.52
N THR A 51 10.26 -8.98 -0.52
CA THR A 51 10.36 -7.67 0.16
C THR A 51 9.09 -7.34 0.91
N VAL A 52 9.20 -6.43 1.89
CA VAL A 52 8.01 -5.87 2.55
C VAL A 52 7.29 -4.95 1.57
N ALA A 53 6.06 -5.31 1.24
CA ALA A 53 5.18 -4.56 0.34
C ALA A 53 4.27 -3.58 1.09
N ASN A 54 3.73 -3.98 2.25
CA ASN A 54 2.86 -3.14 3.06
C ASN A 54 3.23 -3.24 4.55
N ASP A 55 3.40 -2.10 5.19
CA ASP A 55 3.38 -1.93 6.64
C ASP A 55 2.00 -1.34 7.00
N ASN A 56 1.03 -2.22 7.29
CA ASN A 56 -0.36 -1.85 7.43
C ASN A 56 -0.70 -1.35 8.85
N ASP A 57 -0.21 -2.04 9.86
CA ASP A 57 -0.40 -1.72 11.28
C ASP A 57 0.64 -2.48 12.14
N PRO A 58 0.71 -2.25 13.47
CA PRO A 58 1.72 -2.86 14.34
C PRO A 58 1.74 -4.39 14.35
N THR A 59 0.72 -5.05 13.78
CA THR A 59 0.54 -6.51 13.83
C THR A 59 0.34 -7.16 12.47
N GLN A 60 0.29 -6.36 11.39
CA GLN A 60 0.04 -6.86 10.04
C GLN A 60 0.97 -6.21 9.01
N VAL A 61 1.83 -7.03 8.46
CA VAL A 61 2.77 -6.69 7.38
C VAL A 61 2.53 -7.62 6.19
N VAL A 62 2.75 -7.15 4.97
CA VAL A 62 2.61 -7.96 3.75
C VAL A 62 3.95 -8.07 3.06
N LEU A 63 4.33 -9.28 2.65
CA LEU A 63 5.46 -9.56 1.78
C LEU A 63 5.00 -9.73 0.32
N SER A 64 5.87 -9.36 -0.61
CA SER A 64 5.66 -9.49 -2.05
C SER A 64 6.96 -9.84 -2.77
N GLY A 65 6.86 -10.67 -3.80
CA GLY A 65 8.04 -11.08 -4.57
C GLY A 65 7.79 -12.29 -5.48
N HIS A 66 8.86 -13.00 -5.80
CA HIS A 66 8.78 -14.26 -6.52
C HIS A 66 8.00 -15.30 -5.71
N LYS A 67 7.17 -16.09 -6.40
CA LYS A 67 6.29 -17.07 -5.75
C LYS A 67 7.06 -18.03 -4.84
N ALA A 68 8.18 -18.58 -5.31
CA ALA A 68 8.98 -19.52 -4.53
C ALA A 68 9.53 -18.87 -3.24
N ALA A 69 10.01 -17.62 -3.31
CA ALA A 69 10.50 -16.89 -2.14
C ALA A 69 9.37 -16.60 -1.13
N ILE A 70 8.17 -16.25 -1.60
CA ILE A 70 7.01 -16.04 -0.72
C ILE A 70 6.54 -17.36 -0.09
N GLU A 71 6.57 -18.47 -0.82
CA GLU A 71 6.24 -19.79 -0.25
C GLU A 71 7.26 -20.21 0.83
N ARG A 72 8.57 -19.97 0.62
CA ARG A 72 9.61 -20.15 1.65
C ARG A 72 9.33 -19.29 2.88
N ALA A 73 9.03 -18.00 2.68
CA ALA A 73 8.70 -17.09 3.78
C ALA A 73 7.53 -17.64 4.61
N VAL A 74 6.45 -18.11 3.96
CA VAL A 74 5.30 -18.71 4.66
C VAL A 74 5.70 -19.94 5.47
N ALA A 75 6.62 -20.79 4.97
CA ALA A 75 7.10 -21.95 5.70
C ALA A 75 7.94 -21.58 6.95
N MET A 76 8.67 -20.46 6.89
CA MET A 76 9.60 -19.99 7.92
C MET A 76 8.97 -19.09 9.00
N VAL A 77 7.68 -18.73 8.91
CA VAL A 77 7.05 -17.75 9.82
C VAL A 77 7.23 -18.07 11.30
N LYS A 78 7.21 -19.35 11.69
CA LYS A 78 7.34 -19.78 13.08
C LYS A 78 8.74 -19.54 13.63
N ASP A 79 9.76 -19.75 12.82
CA ASP A 79 11.17 -19.59 13.19
C ASP A 79 11.51 -18.10 13.42
N HIS A 80 10.74 -17.21 12.82
CA HIS A 80 10.84 -15.76 13.01
C HIS A 80 9.85 -15.19 14.06
N GLY A 81 9.20 -16.06 14.86
CA GLY A 81 8.27 -15.62 15.91
C GLY A 81 7.01 -14.95 15.39
N ILE A 82 6.62 -15.23 14.15
CA ILE A 82 5.41 -14.72 13.50
C ILE A 82 4.28 -15.72 13.67
N LYS A 83 3.10 -15.23 14.03
CA LYS A 83 1.95 -16.07 14.35
C LYS A 83 1.47 -16.87 13.15
N ARG A 84 1.34 -16.24 11.98
CA ARG A 84 0.79 -16.87 10.77
C ARG A 84 1.19 -16.08 9.51
N GLY A 85 1.51 -16.82 8.42
CA GLY A 85 1.58 -16.34 7.05
C GLY A 85 0.37 -16.83 6.25
N VAL A 86 -0.26 -15.94 5.49
CA VAL A 86 -1.44 -16.24 4.65
C VAL A 86 -1.17 -15.76 3.24
N LEU A 87 -1.10 -16.68 2.29
CA LEU A 87 -1.03 -16.32 0.87
C LEU A 87 -2.27 -15.53 0.47
N LEU A 88 -2.05 -14.40 -0.21
CA LEU A 88 -3.14 -13.56 -0.69
C LEU A 88 -3.62 -14.04 -2.07
N PRO A 89 -4.94 -14.02 -2.36
CA PRO A 89 -5.50 -14.38 -3.64
C PRO A 89 -5.34 -13.24 -4.66
N VAL A 90 -4.07 -12.86 -4.94
CA VAL A 90 -3.72 -11.78 -5.86
C VAL A 90 -3.05 -12.35 -7.10
N SER A 91 -3.16 -11.64 -8.22
CA SER A 91 -2.66 -12.08 -9.53
C SER A 91 -1.25 -11.56 -9.84
N ALA A 92 -0.71 -10.65 -9.02
CA ALA A 92 0.61 -10.06 -9.23
C ALA A 92 1.27 -9.69 -7.89
N PRO A 93 2.63 -9.64 -7.84
CA PRO A 93 3.39 -9.26 -6.66
C PRO A 93 3.51 -7.74 -6.56
N PHE A 94 2.47 -7.08 -6.04
CA PHE A 94 2.42 -5.63 -5.95
C PHE A 94 3.47 -5.05 -4.98
N HIS A 95 3.85 -3.78 -5.18
CA HIS A 95 4.72 -3.02 -4.28
C HIS A 95 6.10 -3.66 -4.03
N CYS A 96 6.69 -4.25 -5.07
CA CYS A 96 8.04 -4.81 -5.05
C CYS A 96 8.78 -4.49 -6.37
N PRO A 97 10.11 -4.73 -6.45
CA PRO A 97 10.90 -4.44 -7.65
C PRO A 97 10.39 -5.08 -8.96
N LEU A 98 9.66 -6.20 -8.87
CA LEU A 98 9.08 -6.87 -10.04
C LEU A 98 8.01 -6.02 -10.76
N MET A 99 7.49 -4.98 -10.11
CA MET A 99 6.54 -4.03 -10.71
C MET A 99 7.22 -2.91 -11.53
N LYS A 100 8.54 -2.94 -11.73
CA LYS A 100 9.28 -1.90 -12.47
C LYS A 100 8.68 -1.61 -13.86
N PRO A 101 8.26 -2.59 -14.69
CA PRO A 101 7.63 -2.29 -15.97
C PRO A 101 6.34 -1.46 -15.85
N ALA A 102 5.57 -1.67 -14.80
CA ALA A 102 4.37 -0.87 -14.52
C ALA A 102 4.72 0.55 -14.05
N ALA A 103 5.80 0.71 -13.27
CA ALA A 103 6.29 2.02 -12.87
C ALA A 103 6.73 2.84 -14.08
N ASP A 104 7.41 2.22 -15.06
CA ASP A 104 7.85 2.87 -16.29
C ASP A 104 6.65 3.32 -17.15
N ALA A 105 5.64 2.47 -17.31
CA ALA A 105 4.40 2.83 -18.01
C ALA A 105 3.67 3.99 -17.33
N MET A 106 3.67 4.03 -15.99
CA MET A 106 3.08 5.15 -15.25
C MET A 106 3.90 6.44 -15.38
N ALA A 107 5.24 6.36 -15.41
CA ALA A 107 6.09 7.52 -15.66
C ALA A 107 5.75 8.16 -17.02
N GLU A 108 5.66 7.37 -18.08
CA GLU A 108 5.26 7.85 -19.42
C GLU A 108 3.85 8.45 -19.44
N ALA A 109 2.90 7.85 -18.71
CA ALA A 109 1.53 8.36 -18.64
C ALA A 109 1.46 9.71 -17.92
N PHE A 110 2.23 9.90 -16.86
CA PHE A 110 2.30 11.17 -16.14
C PHE A 110 3.04 12.28 -16.90
N GLU A 111 3.86 11.98 -17.91
CA GLU A 111 4.37 13.01 -18.84
C GLU A 111 3.24 13.64 -19.67
N LYS A 112 2.25 12.83 -20.04
CA LYS A 112 1.10 13.25 -20.86
C LYS A 112 -0.03 13.84 -20.01
N THR A 113 -0.11 13.44 -18.73
CA THR A 113 -1.18 13.84 -17.81
C THR A 113 -0.59 14.11 -16.42
N PRO A 114 0.19 15.21 -16.28
CA PRO A 114 0.82 15.52 -15.00
C PRO A 114 -0.22 15.94 -13.95
N PRO A 115 0.05 15.74 -12.66
CA PRO A 115 -0.75 16.28 -11.58
C PRO A 115 -0.82 17.80 -11.65
N SER A 116 -1.98 18.38 -11.34
CA SER A 116 -2.16 19.81 -11.17
C SER A 116 -1.83 20.25 -9.74
N ALA A 117 -1.82 21.56 -9.50
CA ALA A 117 -1.70 22.11 -8.15
C ALA A 117 -2.73 21.50 -7.19
N LEU A 118 -2.25 21.08 -6.04
CA LEU A 118 -3.08 20.45 -5.01
C LEU A 118 -3.97 21.51 -4.33
N ARG A 119 -5.20 21.14 -4.05
CA ARG A 119 -6.14 21.96 -3.26
C ARG A 119 -6.05 21.69 -1.75
N VAL A 120 -5.53 20.53 -1.40
CA VAL A 120 -5.34 20.06 -0.02
C VAL A 120 -4.00 19.36 0.08
N ALA A 121 -3.48 19.23 1.29
CA ALA A 121 -2.25 18.46 1.53
C ALA A 121 -2.47 16.97 1.19
N LEU A 122 -1.43 16.32 0.67
CA LEU A 122 -1.39 14.89 0.39
C LEU A 122 -0.35 14.23 1.29
N PHE A 123 -0.71 13.12 1.93
CA PHE A 123 0.27 12.22 2.56
C PHE A 123 0.63 11.11 1.58
N ALA A 124 1.88 11.06 1.15
CA ALA A 124 2.35 10.04 0.23
C ALA A 124 2.81 8.79 0.99
N ASN A 125 2.27 7.62 0.62
CA ASN A 125 2.59 6.35 1.30
C ASN A 125 4.07 5.97 1.24
N VAL A 126 4.75 6.28 0.14
CA VAL A 126 6.15 5.88 -0.05
C VAL A 126 7.11 6.64 0.85
N THR A 127 6.75 7.85 1.28
CA THR A 127 7.53 8.68 2.21
C THR A 127 6.90 8.80 3.59
N ALA A 128 5.63 8.43 3.74
CA ALA A 128 4.81 8.64 4.94
C ALA A 128 4.83 10.12 5.41
N SER A 129 4.81 11.05 4.48
CA SER A 129 4.94 12.49 4.76
C SER A 129 4.07 13.35 3.84
N VAL A 130 3.87 14.60 4.26
CA VAL A 130 3.13 15.60 3.48
C VAL A 130 3.90 15.97 2.22
N VAL A 131 3.15 16.07 1.13
CA VAL A 131 3.60 16.56 -0.18
C VAL A 131 2.61 17.59 -0.70
N THR A 132 3.13 18.71 -1.23
CA THR A 132 2.34 19.80 -1.79
C THR A 132 2.76 20.17 -3.21
N ASP A 133 3.98 19.83 -3.62
CA ASP A 133 4.49 20.07 -4.97
C ASP A 133 3.96 19.02 -5.96
N PRO A 134 3.28 19.43 -7.06
CA PRO A 134 2.78 18.50 -8.07
C PRO A 134 3.85 17.67 -8.77
N ALA A 135 5.05 18.20 -8.96
CA ALA A 135 6.16 17.47 -9.58
C ALA A 135 6.64 16.35 -8.63
N GLU A 136 6.70 16.63 -7.35
CA GLU A 136 7.03 15.63 -6.33
C GLU A 136 5.92 14.58 -6.21
N VAL A 137 4.63 14.97 -6.25
CA VAL A 137 3.50 14.03 -6.29
C VAL A 137 3.64 13.07 -7.47
N LYS A 138 3.95 13.57 -8.68
CA LYS A 138 4.20 12.76 -9.86
C LYS A 138 5.29 11.71 -9.60
N ARG A 139 6.45 12.16 -9.10
CA ARG A 139 7.59 11.28 -8.79
C ARG A 139 7.20 10.19 -7.80
N LEU A 140 6.54 10.55 -6.71
CA LEU A 140 6.15 9.63 -5.65
C LEU A 140 5.05 8.65 -6.08
N LEU A 141 4.13 9.05 -6.96
CA LEU A 141 3.13 8.14 -7.53
C LEU A 141 3.76 7.06 -8.42
N VAL A 142 4.83 7.38 -9.16
CA VAL A 142 5.60 6.40 -9.92
C VAL A 142 6.38 5.49 -8.98
N GLU A 143 7.09 6.04 -8.00
CA GLU A 143 7.87 5.29 -7.01
C GLU A 143 6.98 4.31 -6.21
N GLN A 144 5.75 4.71 -5.89
CA GLN A 144 4.81 3.88 -5.14
C GLN A 144 4.46 2.56 -5.85
N VAL A 145 4.60 2.46 -7.17
CA VAL A 145 4.29 1.23 -7.91
C VAL A 145 5.20 0.07 -7.48
N THR A 146 6.46 0.36 -7.21
CA THR A 146 7.46 -0.60 -6.72
C THR A 146 7.74 -0.45 -5.22
N GLY A 147 7.35 0.68 -4.63
CA GLY A 147 7.65 1.06 -3.26
C GLY A 147 6.67 0.50 -2.23
N ARG A 148 7.18 0.27 -1.03
CA ARG A 148 6.39 -0.17 0.12
C ARG A 148 5.28 0.83 0.46
N VAL A 149 4.09 0.32 0.75
CA VAL A 149 3.01 1.08 1.37
C VAL A 149 3.32 1.24 2.86
N ARG A 150 3.62 2.45 3.30
CA ARG A 150 3.96 2.81 4.69
C ARG A 150 2.71 3.34 5.41
N TRP A 151 1.63 2.53 5.41
CA TRP A 151 0.32 2.99 5.89
C TRP A 151 0.32 3.29 7.39
N ARG A 152 0.91 2.41 8.20
CA ARG A 152 1.05 2.62 9.64
C ARG A 152 1.78 3.93 9.95
N GLU A 153 2.91 4.17 9.31
CA GLU A 153 3.69 5.39 9.49
C GLU A 153 2.93 6.62 8.98
N SER A 154 2.18 6.49 7.88
CA SER A 154 1.33 7.57 7.34
C SER A 154 0.21 7.94 8.31
N ALA A 155 -0.46 6.95 8.93
CA ALA A 155 -1.50 7.20 9.92
C ALA A 155 -0.95 7.93 11.16
N ILE A 156 0.22 7.53 11.64
CA ILE A 156 0.92 8.20 12.75
C ILE A 156 1.26 9.65 12.36
N ALA A 157 1.90 9.85 11.20
CA ALA A 157 2.27 11.19 10.74
C ALA A 157 1.05 12.12 10.52
N MET A 158 -0.08 11.58 10.04
CA MET A 158 -1.32 12.34 9.96
C MET A 158 -1.85 12.74 11.33
N LYS A 159 -1.84 11.83 12.31
CA LYS A 159 -2.23 12.14 13.70
C LYS A 159 -1.32 13.21 14.31
N ASP A 160 -0.01 13.10 14.13
CA ASP A 160 0.98 14.06 14.63
C ASP A 160 0.81 15.44 13.98
N ALA A 161 0.29 15.48 12.75
CA ALA A 161 -0.09 16.71 12.05
C ALA A 161 -1.46 17.28 12.48
N GLY A 162 -2.14 16.67 13.47
CA GLY A 162 -3.39 17.15 14.03
C GLY A 162 -4.65 16.59 13.37
N VAL A 163 -4.55 15.52 12.57
CA VAL A 163 -5.73 14.85 12.02
C VAL A 163 -6.41 14.04 13.12
N GLU A 164 -7.67 14.36 13.40
CA GLU A 164 -8.50 13.71 14.41
C GLU A 164 -9.63 12.87 13.81
N GLN A 165 -9.99 13.15 12.56
CA GLN A 165 -11.05 12.43 11.85
C GLN A 165 -10.53 11.86 10.52
N PHE A 166 -10.80 10.57 10.30
CA PHE A 166 -10.52 9.87 9.05
C PHE A 166 -11.83 9.45 8.39
N ILE A 167 -11.93 9.69 7.08
CA ILE A 167 -13.07 9.24 6.27
C ILE A 167 -12.52 8.30 5.19
N GLU A 168 -12.88 7.02 5.29
CA GLU A 168 -12.51 6.02 4.30
C GLU A 168 -13.60 5.93 3.23
N LEU A 169 -13.27 6.25 1.99
CA LEU A 169 -14.20 6.20 0.86
C LEU A 169 -14.06 4.88 0.09
N GLY A 170 -15.15 4.13 -0.02
CA GLY A 170 -15.25 2.95 -0.88
C GLY A 170 -14.93 1.61 -0.20
N GLY A 171 -14.60 1.58 1.08
CA GLY A 171 -14.26 0.35 1.79
C GLY A 171 -14.43 0.43 3.31
N LYS A 172 -14.09 -0.69 3.99
CA LYS A 172 -14.02 -0.82 5.46
C LYS A 172 -12.73 -1.56 5.86
N VAL A 173 -11.62 -1.21 5.22
CA VAL A 173 -10.33 -1.91 5.36
C VAL A 173 -9.34 -1.09 6.17
N LEU A 174 -9.26 0.23 5.89
CA LEU A 174 -8.28 1.11 6.49
C LEU A 174 -8.63 1.49 7.93
N GLY A 175 -9.92 1.63 8.23
CA GLY A 175 -10.39 2.01 9.57
C GLY A 175 -9.82 1.12 10.69
N PRO A 176 -9.93 -0.21 10.62
CA PRO A 176 -9.31 -1.11 11.61
C PRO A 176 -7.78 -0.97 11.71
N MET A 177 -7.09 -0.67 10.61
CA MET A 177 -5.64 -0.46 10.60
C MET A 177 -5.26 0.87 11.28
N ILE A 178 -6.03 1.93 11.02
CA ILE A 178 -5.87 3.23 11.70
C ILE A 178 -6.05 3.06 13.21
N ASN A 179 -7.14 2.45 13.65
CA ASN A 179 -7.45 2.25 15.07
C ASN A 179 -6.42 1.39 15.83
N ARG A 180 -5.67 0.52 15.11
CA ARG A 180 -4.54 -0.23 15.69
C ARG A 180 -3.24 0.57 15.73
N SER A 181 -3.12 1.58 14.87
CA SER A 181 -1.89 2.36 14.71
C SER A 181 -1.88 3.65 15.54
N VAL A 182 -3.04 4.28 15.73
CA VAL A 182 -3.17 5.57 16.44
C VAL A 182 -4.39 5.55 17.36
N ALA A 183 -4.25 6.22 18.51
CA ALA A 183 -5.33 6.41 19.48
C ALA A 183 -6.00 7.78 19.28
N ASP A 184 -7.17 7.95 19.90
CA ASP A 184 -7.89 9.22 19.98
C ASP A 184 -8.19 9.85 18.61
N VAL A 185 -8.66 9.02 17.68
CA VAL A 185 -9.14 9.43 16.35
C VAL A 185 -10.50 8.78 16.06
N SER A 186 -11.31 9.45 15.26
CA SER A 186 -12.54 8.88 14.71
C SER A 186 -12.30 8.36 13.28
N VAL A 187 -12.93 7.24 12.92
CA VAL A 187 -12.87 6.69 11.57
C VAL A 187 -14.27 6.37 11.10
N THR A 188 -14.68 6.98 9.98
CA THR A 188 -15.97 6.73 9.34
C THR A 188 -15.75 6.12 7.96
N SER A 189 -16.36 4.96 7.69
CA SER A 189 -16.31 4.34 6.37
C SER A 189 -17.57 4.66 5.57
N VAL A 190 -17.39 5.17 4.36
CA VAL A 190 -18.45 5.58 3.42
C VAL A 190 -18.44 4.63 2.24
N VAL A 191 -19.42 3.74 2.15
CA VAL A 191 -19.49 2.66 1.15
C VAL A 191 -20.68 2.82 0.20
N GLY A 192 -21.76 3.44 0.66
CA GLY A 192 -22.99 3.60 -0.09
C GLY A 192 -23.62 4.98 0.06
N MET A 193 -24.74 5.21 -0.63
CA MET A 193 -25.44 6.50 -0.62
C MET A 193 -25.89 6.90 0.78
N ALA A 194 -26.39 5.95 1.58
CA ALA A 194 -26.82 6.25 2.96
C ALA A 194 -25.68 6.75 3.84
N ASP A 195 -24.46 6.22 3.66
CA ASP A 195 -23.28 6.67 4.40
C ASP A 195 -22.87 8.09 3.96
N ILE A 196 -23.01 8.41 2.64
CA ILE A 196 -22.76 9.76 2.12
C ILE A 196 -23.76 10.75 2.74
N GLU A 197 -25.06 10.40 2.76
CA GLU A 197 -26.10 11.24 3.34
C GLU A 197 -25.91 11.44 4.86
N ALA A 198 -25.37 10.46 5.57
CA ALA A 198 -25.05 10.55 6.97
C ALA A 198 -23.87 11.50 7.22
N ILE A 199 -22.74 11.29 6.56
CA ILE A 199 -21.53 12.09 6.79
C ILE A 199 -21.71 13.55 6.40
N LEU A 200 -22.51 13.86 5.37
CA LEU A 200 -22.81 15.23 4.96
C LEU A 200 -23.59 16.03 6.00
N LYS A 201 -24.20 15.38 6.99
CA LYS A 201 -24.88 16.07 8.12
C LYS A 201 -23.94 16.36 9.29
N GLU A 202 -22.77 15.73 9.29
CA GLU A 202 -21.76 15.87 10.35
C GLU A 202 -20.61 16.82 9.94
N LEU A 203 -20.46 17.12 8.63
CA LEU A 203 -19.52 18.08 8.06
C LEU A 203 -20.13 19.49 7.97
#